data_9e698261a9e91af149077ac3546605f4
#
_entry.id   9e698261a9e91af149077ac3546605f4
#
_cell.length_a   1.000
_cell.length_b   1.000
_cell.length_c   1.000
_cell.angle_alpha   90.00
_cell.angle_beta   90.00
_cell.angle_gamma   90.00
#
_symmetry.space_group_name_H-M   'P 1'
#
loop_
_entity.id
_entity.type
_entity.pdbx_description
1 polymer ?
#
loop_
_entity_poly.entity_id
_entity_poly.type
_entity_poly.pdbx_seq_one_letter_code
_entity_poly.pdbx_strand_id
1 'polypeptide(L)'
;RLQVVLDLDETLVWAYETSSLPSAVRMQSIEAGLKCFELECISSEKDANGRPKVNHVTVFERPGLHEFLKHFSEFADLILFTAGLEGYASPVIDRIDADKKLSHRLYRPSTVSTEHREHVKDLTCVSKDHSRTVIVNNNPFIFLLQPSNGVPCVPFFAAQPCDNQLMEVILPLLKQLSFQKDVRPVLYEKFHMPEWFEHQGIPSINLSL
;
A
#
# COMPACT_ATOMS: atom_id res chain seq x y z
N ARG A 1 -7.06 19.60 -1.78
CA ARG A 1 -7.57 18.28 -1.42
C ARG A 1 -6.41 17.40 -0.96
N LEU A 2 -6.62 16.55 0.02
CA LEU A 2 -5.60 15.63 0.52
C LEU A 2 -5.26 14.60 -0.56
N GLN A 3 -3.97 14.33 -0.76
CA GLN A 3 -3.50 13.24 -1.61
C GLN A 3 -3.00 12.11 -0.73
N VAL A 4 -3.53 10.91 -0.95
CA VAL A 4 -3.15 9.72 -0.17
C VAL A 4 -2.59 8.67 -1.10
N VAL A 5 -1.35 8.30 -0.83
CA VAL A 5 -0.63 7.23 -1.53
C VAL A 5 -0.82 5.94 -0.74
N LEU A 6 -1.42 4.95 -1.36
CA LEU A 6 -1.69 3.64 -0.76
C LEU A 6 -0.80 2.57 -1.37
N ASP A 7 -0.20 1.77 -0.52
CA ASP A 7 0.44 0.52 -0.91
C ASP A 7 -0.59 -0.56 -1.21
N LEU A 8 -0.21 -1.58 -1.96
CA LEU A 8 -1.09 -2.69 -2.34
C LEU A 8 -0.89 -3.91 -1.44
N ASP A 9 0.26 -4.58 -1.58
CA ASP A 9 0.53 -5.86 -0.92
C ASP A 9 0.71 -5.69 0.58
N GLU A 10 0.00 -6.50 1.35
CA GLU A 10 0.00 -6.49 2.83
C GLU A 10 -0.56 -5.20 3.45
N THR A 11 -1.00 -4.25 2.64
CA THR A 11 -1.72 -3.05 3.08
C THR A 11 -3.21 -3.13 2.74
N LEU A 12 -3.55 -3.44 1.50
CA LEU A 12 -4.93 -3.56 1.02
C LEU A 12 -5.33 -5.01 0.74
N VAL A 13 -4.39 -5.82 0.30
CA VAL A 13 -4.60 -7.22 -0.06
C VAL A 13 -3.45 -8.08 0.41
N TRP A 14 -3.68 -9.38 0.43
CA TRP A 14 -2.63 -10.38 0.59
C TRP A 14 -2.77 -11.40 -0.53
N ALA A 15 -1.72 -11.52 -1.36
CA ALA A 15 -1.73 -12.35 -2.53
C ALA A 15 -0.79 -13.54 -2.36
N TYR A 16 -1.24 -14.70 -2.81
CA TYR A 16 -0.47 -15.93 -2.85
C TYR A 16 -0.45 -16.49 -4.26
N GLU A 17 0.67 -17.04 -4.65
CA GLU A 17 0.66 -17.95 -5.78
C GLU A 17 -0.25 -19.13 -5.42
N THR A 18 -1.25 -19.42 -6.24
CA THR A 18 -2.32 -20.38 -5.92
C THR A 18 -1.75 -21.78 -5.61
N SER A 19 -0.72 -22.20 -6.34
CA SER A 19 -0.06 -23.49 -6.13
C SER A 19 0.70 -23.58 -4.80
N SER A 20 1.07 -22.45 -4.20
CA SER A 20 1.82 -22.37 -2.95
C SER A 20 0.93 -22.07 -1.74
N LEU A 21 -0.37 -21.83 -1.95
CA LEU A 21 -1.29 -21.50 -0.87
C LEU A 21 -1.64 -22.78 -0.07
N PRO A 22 -1.29 -22.84 1.24
CA PRO A 22 -1.69 -23.96 2.07
C PRO A 22 -3.21 -24.07 2.17
N SER A 23 -3.75 -25.27 2.00
CA SER A 23 -5.20 -25.51 2.07
C SER A 23 -5.81 -25.10 3.42
N ALA A 24 -5.06 -25.27 4.51
CA ALA A 24 -5.51 -24.86 5.84
C ALA A 24 -5.69 -23.34 5.95
N VAL A 25 -4.79 -22.56 5.36
CA VAL A 25 -4.88 -21.09 5.33
C VAL A 25 -6.09 -20.66 4.52
N ARG A 26 -6.29 -21.27 3.35
CA ARG A 26 -7.44 -20.97 2.49
C ARG A 26 -8.76 -21.25 3.20
N MET A 27 -8.88 -22.43 3.82
CA MET A 27 -10.10 -22.81 4.55
C MET A 27 -10.38 -21.90 5.73
N GLN A 28 -9.39 -21.62 6.55
CA GLN A 28 -9.53 -20.72 7.70
C GLN A 28 -9.95 -19.30 7.27
N SER A 29 -9.38 -18.80 6.18
CA SER A 29 -9.70 -17.48 5.66
C SER A 29 -11.13 -17.40 5.15
N ILE A 30 -11.60 -18.41 4.45
CA ILE A 30 -12.98 -18.50 3.95
C ILE A 30 -13.95 -18.63 5.12
N GLU A 31 -13.68 -19.49 6.10
CA GLU A 31 -14.50 -19.65 7.31
C GLU A 31 -14.58 -18.35 8.12
N ALA A 32 -13.51 -17.57 8.13
CA ALA A 32 -13.48 -16.27 8.79
C ALA A 32 -14.22 -15.17 8.01
N GLY A 33 -14.75 -15.47 6.83
CA GLY A 33 -15.51 -14.52 6.01
C GLY A 33 -14.65 -13.57 5.18
N LEU A 34 -13.35 -13.85 5.02
CA LEU A 34 -12.50 -13.04 4.15
C LEU A 34 -12.92 -13.20 2.69
N LYS A 35 -13.05 -12.09 2.00
CA LYS A 35 -13.28 -12.09 0.56
C LYS A 35 -11.99 -12.45 -0.16
N CYS A 36 -12.07 -13.38 -1.09
CA CYS A 36 -10.94 -13.75 -1.94
C CYS A 36 -11.38 -13.97 -3.38
N PHE A 37 -10.42 -13.87 -4.28
CA PHE A 37 -10.62 -14.15 -5.70
C PHE A 37 -9.34 -14.70 -6.31
N GLU A 38 -9.46 -15.35 -7.45
CA GLU A 38 -8.33 -15.90 -8.19
C GLU A 38 -8.17 -15.16 -9.51
N LEU A 39 -6.91 -14.90 -9.89
CA LEU A 39 -6.55 -14.20 -11.12
C LEU A 39 -5.41 -14.91 -11.82
N GLU A 40 -5.40 -14.76 -13.14
CA GLU A 40 -4.23 -15.03 -13.96
C GLU A 40 -3.47 -13.73 -14.20
N CYS A 41 -2.17 -13.74 -13.91
CA CYS A 41 -1.30 -12.59 -14.10
C CYS A 41 -0.20 -12.95 -15.10
N ILE A 42 0.13 -12.00 -15.98
CA ILE A 42 1.21 -12.16 -16.94
C ILE A 42 2.53 -11.81 -16.27
N SER A 43 3.45 -12.77 -16.21
CA SER A 43 4.78 -12.57 -15.67
C SER A 43 5.69 -11.87 -16.70
N SER A 44 6.70 -11.14 -16.19
CA SER A 44 7.81 -10.64 -17.02
C SER A 44 8.74 -11.74 -17.49
N GLU A 45 8.69 -12.93 -16.88
CA GLU A 45 9.45 -14.08 -17.26
C GLU A 45 8.83 -14.75 -18.50
N LYS A 46 9.69 -15.35 -19.36
CA LYS A 46 9.25 -16.10 -20.54
C LYS A 46 9.43 -17.59 -20.30
N ASP A 47 8.51 -18.39 -20.86
CA ASP A 47 8.62 -19.83 -20.88
C ASP A 47 9.64 -20.31 -21.92
N ALA A 48 9.84 -21.65 -22.03
CA ALA A 48 10.76 -22.26 -22.96
C ALA A 48 10.45 -21.92 -24.44
N ASN A 49 9.21 -21.54 -24.76
CA ASN A 49 8.75 -21.16 -26.09
C ASN A 49 8.83 -19.65 -26.35
N GLY A 50 9.40 -18.86 -25.43
CA GLY A 50 9.50 -17.41 -25.54
C GLY A 50 8.19 -16.67 -25.27
N ARG A 51 7.17 -17.34 -24.75
CA ARG A 51 5.88 -16.75 -24.39
C ARG A 51 5.91 -16.26 -22.94
N PRO A 52 5.19 -15.17 -22.60
CA PRO A 52 5.07 -14.75 -21.21
C PRO A 52 4.48 -15.88 -20.36
N LYS A 53 5.09 -16.12 -19.19
CA LYS A 53 4.53 -17.05 -18.20
C LYS A 53 3.26 -16.48 -17.61
N VAL A 54 2.26 -17.33 -17.41
CA VAL A 54 1.04 -17.01 -16.72
C VAL A 54 1.14 -17.54 -15.29
N ASN A 55 0.98 -16.65 -14.32
CA ASN A 55 0.92 -17.00 -12.91
C ASN A 55 -0.51 -16.96 -12.42
N HIS A 56 -0.90 -17.97 -11.64
CA HIS A 56 -2.18 -18.00 -10.96
C HIS A 56 -2.01 -17.53 -9.54
N VAL A 57 -2.74 -16.47 -9.16
CA VAL A 57 -2.68 -15.89 -7.83
C VAL A 57 -4.05 -15.92 -7.15
N THR A 58 -4.03 -16.17 -5.85
CA THR A 58 -5.20 -16.05 -4.98
C THR A 58 -5.00 -14.80 -4.12
N VAL A 59 -5.95 -13.89 -4.18
CA VAL A 59 -5.90 -12.59 -3.51
C VAL A 59 -6.97 -12.53 -2.44
N PHE A 60 -6.55 -12.21 -1.21
CA PHE A 60 -7.45 -11.96 -0.08
C PHE A 60 -7.56 -10.46 0.12
N GLU A 61 -8.77 -9.95 0.24
CA GLU A 61 -9.03 -8.55 0.51
C GLU A 61 -8.96 -8.26 2.00
N ARG A 62 -8.27 -7.18 2.37
CA ARG A 62 -8.28 -6.71 3.75
C ARG A 62 -9.69 -6.32 4.17
N PRO A 63 -10.16 -6.69 5.37
CA PRO A 63 -11.51 -6.33 5.81
C PRO A 63 -11.79 -4.83 5.70
N GLY A 64 -12.94 -4.49 5.14
CA GLY A 64 -13.37 -3.12 4.95
C GLY A 64 -12.80 -2.41 3.72
N LEU A 65 -12.08 -3.11 2.84
CA LEU A 65 -11.40 -2.49 1.70
C LEU A 65 -12.32 -1.63 0.83
N HIS A 66 -13.47 -2.14 0.42
CA HIS A 66 -14.37 -1.41 -0.48
C HIS A 66 -15.01 -0.20 0.19
N GLU A 67 -15.42 -0.34 1.45
CA GLU A 67 -15.93 0.78 2.24
C GLU A 67 -14.87 1.84 2.46
N PHE A 68 -13.65 1.41 2.74
CA PHE A 68 -12.50 2.29 2.91
C PHE A 68 -12.24 3.13 1.66
N LEU A 69 -12.17 2.51 0.48
CA LEU A 69 -11.95 3.23 -0.77
C LEU A 69 -13.10 4.19 -1.07
N LYS A 70 -14.33 3.80 -0.80
CA LYS A 70 -15.51 4.64 -1.00
C LYS A 70 -15.47 5.89 -0.11
N HIS A 71 -15.32 5.71 1.19
CA HIS A 71 -15.29 6.84 2.15
C HIS A 71 -14.10 7.76 1.91
N PHE A 72 -12.97 7.19 1.58
CA PHE A 72 -11.76 7.92 1.30
C PHE A 72 -11.89 8.86 0.12
N SER A 73 -12.48 8.37 -0.96
CA SER A 73 -12.64 9.13 -2.20
C SER A 73 -13.51 10.38 -2.02
N GLU A 74 -14.31 10.44 -0.95
CA GLU A 74 -15.13 11.60 -0.65
C GLU A 74 -14.31 12.84 -0.24
N PHE A 75 -13.15 12.63 0.40
CA PHE A 75 -12.35 13.76 0.92
C PHE A 75 -10.90 13.79 0.43
N ALA A 76 -10.42 12.76 -0.26
CA ALA A 76 -9.04 12.67 -0.71
C ALA A 76 -8.93 12.10 -2.12
N ASP A 77 -7.84 12.40 -2.79
CA ASP A 77 -7.44 11.75 -4.02
C ASP A 77 -6.60 10.52 -3.68
N LEU A 78 -6.98 9.38 -4.23
CA LEU A 78 -6.34 8.11 -3.95
C LEU A 78 -5.36 7.76 -5.07
N ILE A 79 -4.12 7.57 -4.69
CA ILE A 79 -3.04 7.16 -5.59
C ILE A 79 -2.53 5.83 -5.10
N LEU A 80 -2.60 4.80 -5.93
CA LEU A 80 -2.01 3.52 -5.58
C LEU A 80 -0.56 3.47 -6.06
N PHE A 81 0.35 3.15 -5.16
CA PHE A 81 1.77 3.04 -5.48
C PHE A 81 2.30 1.72 -4.93
N THR A 82 2.65 0.80 -5.82
CA THR A 82 3.13 -0.53 -5.46
C THR A 82 4.55 -0.77 -5.98
N ALA A 83 5.34 -1.52 -5.22
CA ALA A 83 6.61 -2.06 -5.69
C ALA A 83 6.42 -3.29 -6.59
N GLY A 84 5.19 -3.76 -6.78
CA GLY A 84 4.86 -4.83 -7.70
C GLY A 84 4.96 -4.38 -9.16
N LEU A 85 5.18 -5.36 -10.04
CA LEU A 85 5.16 -5.13 -11.48
C LEU A 85 3.73 -4.98 -11.99
N GLU A 86 3.55 -4.19 -13.03
CA GLU A 86 2.22 -3.88 -13.59
C GLU A 86 1.46 -5.14 -14.02
N GLY A 87 2.13 -6.13 -14.59
CA GLY A 87 1.50 -7.38 -15.04
C GLY A 87 0.83 -8.17 -13.91
N TYR A 88 1.34 -8.04 -12.69
CA TYR A 88 0.72 -8.59 -11.48
C TYR A 88 -0.29 -7.63 -10.87
N ALA A 89 0.13 -6.39 -10.63
CA ALA A 89 -0.64 -5.44 -9.82
C ALA A 89 -1.88 -4.91 -10.55
N SER A 90 -1.80 -4.65 -11.86
CA SER A 90 -2.90 -4.07 -12.62
C SER A 90 -4.18 -4.94 -12.59
N PRO A 91 -4.11 -6.25 -12.84
CA PRO A 91 -5.30 -7.10 -12.72
C PRO A 91 -5.90 -7.14 -11.31
N VAL A 92 -5.05 -7.12 -10.28
CA VAL A 92 -5.49 -7.08 -8.89
C VAL A 92 -6.22 -5.77 -8.61
N ILE A 93 -5.63 -4.63 -9.01
CA ILE A 93 -6.22 -3.31 -8.80
C ILE A 93 -7.55 -3.17 -9.54
N ASP A 94 -7.63 -3.64 -10.78
CA ASP A 94 -8.89 -3.61 -11.55
C ASP A 94 -10.01 -4.33 -10.81
N ARG A 95 -9.68 -5.44 -10.14
CA ARG A 95 -10.66 -6.23 -9.40
C ARG A 95 -11.13 -5.55 -8.12
N ILE A 96 -10.21 -4.95 -7.34
CA ILE A 96 -10.54 -4.31 -6.06
C ILE A 96 -11.10 -2.89 -6.24
N ASP A 97 -10.82 -2.25 -7.36
CA ASP A 97 -11.26 -0.89 -7.66
C ASP A 97 -12.24 -0.86 -8.86
N ALA A 98 -13.24 -1.72 -8.84
CA ALA A 98 -14.26 -1.79 -9.88
C ALA A 98 -14.99 -0.46 -10.08
N ASP A 99 -15.18 0.31 -9.01
CA ASP A 99 -15.85 1.62 -9.02
C ASP A 99 -14.91 2.78 -9.40
N LYS A 100 -13.68 2.50 -9.76
CA LYS A 100 -12.67 3.47 -10.22
C LYS A 100 -12.50 4.66 -9.27
N LYS A 101 -12.29 4.36 -7.98
CA LYS A 101 -12.02 5.37 -6.94
C LYS A 101 -10.57 5.85 -6.94
N LEU A 102 -9.63 5.05 -7.47
CA LEU A 102 -8.24 5.43 -7.60
C LEU A 102 -8.07 6.42 -8.75
N SER A 103 -7.40 7.53 -8.47
CA SER A 103 -7.13 8.56 -9.47
C SER A 103 -5.87 8.28 -10.28
N HIS A 104 -4.93 7.53 -9.72
CA HIS A 104 -3.65 7.23 -10.36
C HIS A 104 -3.04 5.93 -9.84
N ARG A 105 -2.20 5.29 -10.69
CA ARG A 105 -1.52 4.04 -10.35
C ARG A 105 -0.03 4.16 -10.70
N LEU A 106 0.82 3.80 -9.74
CA LEU A 106 2.27 3.76 -9.92
C LEU A 106 2.78 2.36 -9.56
N TYR A 107 3.74 1.87 -10.33
CA TYR A 107 4.29 0.52 -10.22
C TYR A 107 5.80 0.57 -9.96
N ARG A 108 6.44 -0.61 -9.89
CA ARG A 108 7.87 -0.74 -9.61
C ARG A 108 8.78 0.23 -10.39
N PRO A 109 8.59 0.48 -11.71
CA PRO A 109 9.45 1.43 -12.42
C PRO A 109 9.45 2.85 -11.88
N SER A 110 8.42 3.24 -11.12
CA SER A 110 8.35 4.55 -10.46
C SER A 110 9.03 4.58 -9.08
N THR A 111 9.45 3.43 -8.56
CA THR A 111 10.24 3.36 -7.32
C THR A 111 11.69 3.74 -7.58
N VAL A 112 12.39 4.15 -6.53
CA VAL A 112 13.81 4.51 -6.59
C VAL A 112 14.62 3.64 -5.64
N SER A 113 15.90 3.46 -5.93
CA SER A 113 16.82 2.78 -5.04
C SER A 113 17.66 3.80 -4.27
N THR A 114 17.85 3.55 -2.98
CA THR A 114 18.75 4.32 -2.11
C THR A 114 19.88 3.41 -1.62
N GLU A 115 20.87 3.98 -0.96
CA GLU A 115 21.93 3.18 -0.32
C GLU A 115 21.40 2.28 0.81
N HIS A 116 20.22 2.59 1.36
CA HIS A 116 19.64 1.85 2.48
C HIS A 116 18.59 0.83 2.05
N ARG A 117 17.91 1.07 0.91
CA ARG A 117 16.81 0.21 0.46
C ARG A 117 16.52 0.36 -1.02
N GLU A 118 16.13 -0.76 -1.66
CA GLU A 118 15.53 -0.76 -2.99
C GLU A 118 14.02 -0.51 -2.93
N HIS A 119 13.45 -0.11 -4.06
CA HIS A 119 12.01 0.09 -4.25
C HIS A 119 11.38 1.08 -3.27
N VAL A 120 12.10 2.16 -2.97
CA VAL A 120 11.61 3.26 -2.14
C VAL A 120 10.61 4.08 -2.96
N LYS A 121 9.56 4.54 -2.31
CA LYS A 121 8.53 5.38 -2.90
C LYS A 121 8.80 6.84 -2.56
N ASP A 122 9.35 7.57 -3.51
CA ASP A 122 9.64 8.99 -3.35
C ASP A 122 8.39 9.81 -3.69
N LEU A 123 7.87 10.56 -2.72
CA LEU A 123 6.66 11.36 -2.92
C LEU A 123 6.85 12.53 -3.89
N THR A 124 8.07 12.86 -4.26
CA THR A 124 8.33 13.91 -5.27
C THR A 124 7.74 13.56 -6.64
N CYS A 125 7.56 12.26 -6.94
CA CYS A 125 6.91 11.83 -8.18
C CYS A 125 5.37 11.98 -8.14
N VAL A 126 4.81 12.21 -6.96
CA VAL A 126 3.36 12.38 -6.76
C VAL A 126 3.00 13.86 -6.68
N SER A 127 3.74 14.63 -5.90
CA SER A 127 3.49 16.04 -5.68
C SER A 127 4.78 16.77 -5.30
N LYS A 128 4.85 18.04 -5.64
CA LYS A 128 5.93 18.93 -5.18
C LYS A 128 5.66 19.47 -3.79
N ASP A 129 4.39 19.63 -3.43
CA ASP A 129 3.97 20.09 -2.11
C ASP A 129 3.54 18.91 -1.26
N HIS A 130 4.35 18.58 -0.25
CA HIS A 130 4.09 17.46 0.65
C HIS A 130 3.25 17.84 1.87
N SER A 131 2.84 19.09 2.03
CA SER A 131 2.02 19.50 3.17
C SER A 131 0.66 18.80 3.19
N ARG A 132 0.18 18.37 2.03
CA ARG A 132 -1.11 17.71 1.85
C ARG A 132 -0.99 16.34 1.21
N THR A 133 0.13 15.66 1.40
CA THR A 133 0.40 14.33 0.86
C THR A 133 0.73 13.36 1.98
N VAL A 134 0.09 12.21 1.98
CA VAL A 134 0.30 11.15 2.97
C VAL A 134 0.57 9.83 2.24
N ILE A 135 1.50 9.04 2.76
CA ILE A 135 1.74 7.68 2.27
C ILE A 135 1.42 6.67 3.39
N VAL A 136 0.57 5.70 3.08
CA VAL A 136 0.23 4.59 3.97
C VAL A 136 0.91 3.33 3.46
N ASN A 137 1.78 2.76 4.28
CA ASN A 137 2.55 1.56 3.90
C ASN A 137 2.80 0.68 5.12
N ASN A 138 2.72 -0.64 4.92
CA ASN A 138 3.02 -1.60 5.99
C ASN A 138 4.51 -1.73 6.30
N ASN A 139 5.38 -1.27 5.41
CA ASN A 139 6.82 -1.26 5.60
C ASN A 139 7.34 0.18 5.62
N PRO A 140 7.72 0.73 6.81
CA PRO A 140 8.16 2.12 6.92
C PRO A 140 9.38 2.48 6.08
N PHE A 141 10.29 1.53 5.82
CA PHE A 141 11.47 1.80 5.00
C PHE A 141 11.13 2.32 3.59
N ILE A 142 9.95 2.01 3.11
CA ILE A 142 9.48 2.44 1.78
C ILE A 142 9.33 3.97 1.70
N PHE A 143 8.99 4.64 2.82
CA PHE A 143 8.86 6.09 2.84
C PHE A 143 10.00 6.83 3.56
N LEU A 144 11.19 6.23 3.59
CA LEU A 144 12.35 6.80 4.29
C LEU A 144 12.77 8.18 3.80
N LEU A 145 12.43 8.56 2.57
CA LEU A 145 12.76 9.88 2.00
C LEU A 145 11.83 10.99 2.51
N GLN A 146 10.61 10.67 2.90
CA GLN A 146 9.67 11.62 3.49
C GLN A 146 9.06 11.03 4.77
N PRO A 147 9.87 10.86 5.83
CA PRO A 147 9.43 10.14 7.02
C PRO A 147 8.25 10.80 7.74
N SER A 148 8.13 12.11 7.68
CA SER A 148 7.03 12.84 8.33
C SER A 148 5.73 12.83 7.53
N ASN A 149 5.71 12.23 6.34
CA ASN A 149 4.52 12.05 5.52
C ASN A 149 3.96 10.62 5.61
N GLY A 150 4.63 9.73 6.32
CA GLY A 150 4.31 8.32 6.37
C GLY A 150 3.38 7.93 7.50
N VAL A 151 2.45 7.05 7.19
CA VAL A 151 1.60 6.33 8.13
C VAL A 151 1.99 4.87 8.08
N PRO A 152 2.73 4.36 9.08
CA PRO A 152 3.00 2.93 9.15
C PRO A 152 1.72 2.20 9.56
N CYS A 153 1.32 1.21 8.79
CA CYS A 153 0.18 0.37 9.14
C CYS A 153 0.61 -1.05 9.47
N VAL A 154 -0.22 -1.75 10.23
CA VAL A 154 0.02 -3.15 10.54
C VAL A 154 -0.14 -3.98 9.28
N PRO A 155 0.80 -4.89 8.94
CA PRO A 155 0.67 -5.74 7.77
C PRO A 155 -0.57 -6.63 7.84
N PHE A 156 -1.20 -6.85 6.69
CA PHE A 156 -2.34 -7.75 6.57
C PHE A 156 -1.90 -9.12 6.04
N PHE A 157 -2.31 -10.18 6.73
CA PHE A 157 -2.14 -11.56 6.33
C PHE A 157 -3.48 -12.29 6.44
N ALA A 158 -3.78 -13.16 5.50
CA ALA A 158 -5.06 -13.89 5.48
C ALA A 158 -5.29 -14.79 6.71
N ALA A 159 -4.22 -15.17 7.43
CA ALA A 159 -4.33 -15.91 8.68
C ALA A 159 -4.81 -15.05 9.87
N GLN A 160 -5.03 -13.76 9.68
CA GLN A 160 -5.49 -12.82 10.72
C GLN A 160 -6.88 -12.26 10.34
N PRO A 161 -7.96 -13.02 10.60
CA PRO A 161 -9.29 -12.66 10.10
C PRO A 161 -9.94 -11.47 10.80
N CYS A 162 -9.49 -11.11 12.01
CA CYS A 162 -10.06 -10.01 12.81
C CYS A 162 -9.33 -8.69 12.58
N ASP A 163 -8.92 -8.42 11.34
CA ASP A 163 -8.23 -7.18 10.99
C ASP A 163 -9.23 -6.02 10.88
N ASN A 164 -8.97 -4.94 11.63
CA ASN A 164 -9.80 -3.73 11.66
C ASN A 164 -9.03 -2.47 11.24
N GLN A 165 -7.83 -2.63 10.69
CA GLN A 165 -6.91 -1.51 10.44
C GLN A 165 -7.51 -0.44 9.52
N LEU A 166 -8.11 -0.83 8.41
CA LEU A 166 -8.57 0.14 7.41
C LEU A 166 -9.65 1.07 7.96
N MET A 167 -10.71 0.51 8.54
CA MET A 167 -11.88 1.28 8.95
C MET A 167 -11.76 1.91 10.33
N GLU A 168 -11.07 1.27 11.26
CA GLU A 168 -11.02 1.74 12.66
C GLU A 168 -9.73 2.51 13.00
N VAL A 169 -8.65 2.34 12.23
CA VAL A 169 -7.36 2.99 12.51
C VAL A 169 -6.99 3.96 11.40
N ILE A 170 -6.88 3.48 10.17
CA ILE A 170 -6.37 4.29 9.06
C ILE A 170 -7.38 5.34 8.61
N LEU A 171 -8.63 4.95 8.36
CA LEU A 171 -9.66 5.89 7.88
C LEU A 171 -9.87 7.08 8.83
N PRO A 172 -10.05 6.89 10.16
CA PRO A 172 -10.19 8.02 11.07
C PRO A 172 -8.99 8.96 11.10
N LEU A 173 -7.77 8.40 11.06
CA LEU A 173 -6.55 9.21 11.02
C LEU A 173 -6.49 10.06 9.75
N LEU A 174 -6.75 9.47 8.61
CA LEU A 174 -6.68 10.18 7.34
C LEU A 174 -7.78 11.23 7.22
N LYS A 175 -8.94 10.98 7.78
CA LYS A 175 -10.00 11.98 7.88
C LYS A 175 -9.56 13.17 8.75
N GLN A 176 -8.92 12.91 9.87
CA GLN A 176 -8.32 13.97 10.71
C GLN A 176 -7.29 14.78 9.91
N LEU A 177 -6.40 14.11 9.18
CA LEU A 177 -5.36 14.76 8.38
C LEU A 177 -5.96 15.62 7.25
N SER A 178 -7.12 15.25 6.72
CA SER A 178 -7.78 16.02 5.67
C SER A 178 -8.12 17.46 6.07
N PHE A 179 -8.26 17.73 7.37
CA PHE A 179 -8.55 19.05 7.91
C PHE A 179 -7.30 19.88 8.24
N GLN A 180 -6.10 19.31 8.12
CA GLN A 180 -4.86 19.99 8.44
C GLN A 180 -4.32 20.77 7.24
N LYS A 181 -3.76 21.94 7.49
CA LYS A 181 -3.04 22.69 6.44
C LYS A 181 -1.74 21.97 6.05
N ASP A 182 -1.09 21.35 7.01
CA ASP A 182 0.13 20.56 6.86
C ASP A 182 0.00 19.31 7.70
N VAL A 183 0.10 18.16 7.06
CA VAL A 183 -0.05 16.85 7.72
C VAL A 183 1.18 16.46 8.54
N ARG A 184 2.34 17.04 8.23
CA ARG A 184 3.64 16.61 8.78
C ARG A 184 3.77 16.79 10.30
N PRO A 185 3.35 17.93 10.89
CA PRO A 185 3.41 18.06 12.35
C PRO A 185 2.57 17.03 13.11
N VAL A 186 1.36 16.73 12.61
CA VAL A 186 0.48 15.72 13.23
C VAL A 186 1.08 14.34 13.13
N LEU A 187 1.62 13.96 11.96
CA LEU A 187 2.25 12.67 11.75
C LEU A 187 3.54 12.53 12.55
N TYR A 188 4.33 13.60 12.65
CA TYR A 188 5.52 13.61 13.48
C TYR A 188 5.19 13.32 14.95
N GLU A 189 4.22 14.03 15.52
CA GLU A 189 3.80 13.83 16.90
C GLU A 189 3.26 12.43 17.16
N LYS A 190 2.58 11.85 16.18
CA LYS A 190 1.95 10.55 16.34
C LYS A 190 2.95 9.40 16.23
N PHE A 191 3.88 9.46 15.29
CA PHE A 191 4.73 8.31 14.94
C PHE A 191 6.21 8.52 15.18
N HIS A 192 6.70 9.74 15.30
CA HIS A 192 8.13 10.06 15.47
C HIS A 192 9.03 9.29 14.50
N MET A 193 8.63 9.23 13.24
CA MET A 193 9.34 8.44 12.24
C MET A 193 10.78 8.87 11.98
N PRO A 194 11.14 10.16 12.00
CA PRO A 194 12.56 10.55 11.87
C PRO A 194 13.46 9.89 12.92
N GLU A 195 13.04 9.89 14.18
CA GLU A 195 13.80 9.25 15.27
C GLU A 195 13.82 7.74 15.14
N TRP A 196 12.70 7.15 14.70
CA TRP A 196 12.65 5.71 14.43
C TRP A 196 13.67 5.31 13.36
N PHE A 197 13.78 6.08 12.27
CA PHE A 197 14.78 5.82 11.23
C PHE A 197 16.21 5.98 11.75
N GLU A 198 16.49 6.97 12.61
CA GLU A 198 17.78 7.12 13.24
C GLU A 198 18.16 5.88 14.05
N HIS A 199 17.23 5.32 14.82
CA HIS A 199 17.43 4.06 15.54
C HIS A 199 17.68 2.87 14.62
N GLN A 200 17.23 2.94 13.36
CA GLN A 200 17.50 1.92 12.35
C GLN A 200 18.82 2.16 11.59
N GLY A 201 19.60 3.16 11.99
CA GLY A 201 20.85 3.50 11.32
C GLY A 201 20.69 4.32 10.04
N ILE A 202 19.50 4.87 9.81
CA ILE A 202 19.23 5.76 8.68
C ILE A 202 19.20 7.19 9.19
N PRO A 203 20.22 8.03 8.85
CA PRO A 203 20.24 9.41 9.31
C PRO A 203 19.05 10.17 8.74
N SER A 204 18.43 11.00 9.59
CA SER A 204 17.39 11.90 9.11
C SER A 204 18.02 12.86 8.11
N ILE A 205 17.47 12.85 6.89
CA ILE A 205 17.76 13.91 5.94
C ILE A 205 17.09 15.14 6.54
N ASN A 206 17.89 16.12 6.98
CA ASN A 206 17.37 17.41 7.37
C ASN A 206 16.70 18.03 6.15
N LEU A 207 15.42 17.74 6.01
CA LEU A 207 14.58 18.53 5.15
C LEU A 207 14.46 19.87 5.86
N SER A 208 15.26 20.83 5.44
CA SER A 208 15.06 22.22 5.82
C SER A 208 13.61 22.57 5.48
N LEU A 209 12.86 22.83 6.53
CA LEU A 209 11.50 23.31 6.46
C LEU A 209 11.42 24.65 5.74
#